data_eae0d70ff48df317b6459015ea1074cb
#
_entry.id   eae0d70ff48df317b6459015ea1074cb
#
_cell.length_a   1.000
_cell.length_b   1.000
_cell.length_c   1.000
_cell.angle_alpha   90.00
_cell.angle_beta   90.00
_cell.angle_gamma   90.00
#
_symmetry.space_group_name_H-M   'P 1'
#
loop_
_entity.id
_entity.type
_entity.pdbx_description
1 polymer ?
#
loop_
_entity_poly.entity_id
_entity_poly.type
_entity_poly.pdbx_seq_one_letter_code
_entity_poly.pdbx_strand_id
1 'polypeptide(L)'
;MTLRIKYLFTLTIVVMIVLVACQNYNQHKQKGFNKNNYQALTLLQNNCFSCHNPDLNIQNRIAPPMFKIREHYLSDKISKDDFIKNIIHFVNDPSEKNSIMPGAVRNFGLMPKQQFNQKDLNIMAAYLFDNDVSTDKWAKDW
;
A
#
# COMPACT_ATOMS: atom_id res chain seq x y z
N MET A 1 -41.48 -35.38 29.20
CA MET A 1 -40.51 -34.36 29.69
C MET A 1 -39.15 -34.42 28.96
N THR A 2 -38.71 -35.56 28.57
CA THR A 2 -37.40 -35.79 27.86
C THR A 2 -37.30 -35.24 26.46
N LEU A 3 -38.36 -35.16 25.67
CA LEU A 3 -38.33 -34.69 24.28
C LEU A 3 -38.09 -33.16 24.22
N ARG A 4 -38.72 -32.37 25.08
CA ARG A 4 -38.56 -30.91 25.10
C ARG A 4 -37.13 -30.48 25.50
N ILE A 5 -36.49 -31.24 26.38
CA ILE A 5 -35.11 -30.99 26.81
C ILE A 5 -34.12 -31.23 25.64
N LYS A 6 -34.34 -32.27 24.83
CA LYS A 6 -33.51 -32.55 23.64
C LYS A 6 -33.62 -31.44 22.60
N TYR A 7 -34.80 -30.91 22.34
CA TYR A 7 -35.00 -29.79 21.40
C TYR A 7 -34.34 -28.49 21.88
N LEU A 8 -34.40 -28.21 23.17
CA LEU A 8 -33.72 -27.06 23.76
C LEU A 8 -32.19 -27.17 23.60
N PHE A 9 -31.65 -28.38 23.81
CA PHE A 9 -30.22 -28.61 23.70
C PHE A 9 -29.74 -28.49 22.24
N THR A 10 -30.50 -29.02 21.27
CA THR A 10 -30.17 -28.87 19.84
C THR A 10 -30.29 -27.42 19.36
N LEU A 11 -31.26 -26.66 19.86
CA LEU A 11 -31.42 -25.25 19.51
C LEU A 11 -30.25 -24.42 20.02
N THR A 12 -29.79 -24.66 21.25
CA THR A 12 -28.62 -23.95 21.82
C THR A 12 -27.33 -24.23 21.06
N ILE A 13 -27.14 -25.47 20.63
CA ILE A 13 -25.97 -25.85 19.81
C ILE A 13 -25.99 -25.14 18.46
N VAL A 14 -27.15 -25.09 17.80
CA VAL A 14 -27.28 -24.42 16.49
C VAL A 14 -27.01 -22.91 16.62
N VAL A 15 -27.53 -22.26 17.67
CA VAL A 15 -27.28 -20.83 17.96
C VAL A 15 -25.80 -20.58 18.17
N MET A 16 -25.11 -21.44 18.93
CA MET A 16 -23.66 -21.30 19.17
C MET A 16 -22.86 -21.46 17.87
N ILE A 17 -23.22 -22.39 17.01
CA ILE A 17 -22.54 -22.57 15.70
C ILE A 17 -22.71 -21.32 14.84
N VAL A 18 -23.90 -20.75 14.78
CA VAL A 18 -24.18 -19.53 14.01
C VAL A 18 -23.38 -18.33 14.55
N LEU A 19 -23.28 -18.17 15.88
CA LEU A 19 -22.49 -17.09 16.49
C LEU A 19 -20.99 -17.22 16.19
N VAL A 20 -20.45 -18.43 16.25
CA VAL A 20 -19.03 -18.69 15.92
C VAL A 20 -18.77 -18.45 14.42
N ALA A 21 -19.68 -18.84 13.55
CA ALA A 21 -19.57 -18.59 12.10
C ALA A 21 -19.59 -17.09 11.78
N CYS A 22 -20.43 -16.30 12.45
CA CYS A 22 -20.45 -14.84 12.29
C CYS A 22 -19.16 -14.17 12.79
N GLN A 23 -18.56 -14.66 13.88
CA GLN A 23 -17.30 -14.13 14.40
C GLN A 23 -16.15 -14.44 13.43
N ASN A 24 -16.07 -15.65 12.89
CA ASN A 24 -15.06 -16.03 11.91
C ASN A 24 -15.20 -15.24 10.58
N TYR A 25 -16.41 -14.96 10.13
CA TYR A 25 -16.67 -14.15 8.94
C TYR A 25 -16.14 -12.71 9.12
N ASN A 26 -16.36 -12.10 10.27
CA ASN A 26 -15.88 -10.75 10.57
C ASN A 26 -14.34 -10.69 10.71
N GLN A 27 -13.71 -11.73 11.26
CA GLN A 27 -12.25 -11.81 11.32
C GLN A 27 -11.60 -11.97 9.93
N HIS A 28 -12.24 -12.71 9.02
CA HIS A 28 -11.74 -12.86 7.64
C HIS A 28 -11.82 -11.53 6.86
N LYS A 29 -12.84 -10.71 7.11
CA LYS A 29 -12.99 -9.38 6.49
C LYS A 29 -12.00 -8.36 7.05
N GLN A 30 -11.60 -8.49 8.31
CA GLN A 30 -10.59 -7.59 8.94
C GLN A 30 -9.14 -7.97 8.60
N LYS A 31 -8.86 -9.20 8.15
CA LYS A 31 -7.51 -9.62 7.73
C LYS A 31 -6.98 -8.88 6.50
N GLY A 32 -7.85 -8.21 5.73
CA GLY A 32 -7.47 -7.37 4.60
C GLY A 32 -7.20 -5.90 4.94
N PHE A 33 -7.59 -5.45 6.12
CA PHE A 33 -7.46 -4.04 6.51
C PHE A 33 -6.38 -3.86 7.58
N ASN A 34 -5.13 -3.78 7.12
CA ASN A 34 -4.03 -3.44 8.01
C ASN A 34 -4.00 -1.92 8.22
N LYS A 35 -4.18 -1.46 9.46
CA LYS A 35 -4.13 -0.04 9.84
C LYS A 35 -2.85 0.65 9.33
N ASN A 36 -1.73 -0.08 9.30
CA ASN A 36 -0.46 0.43 8.79
C ASN A 36 -0.50 0.65 7.28
N ASN A 37 -1.20 -0.21 6.53
CA ASN A 37 -1.36 -0.05 5.08
C ASN A 37 -2.25 1.15 4.75
N TYR A 38 -3.31 1.39 5.52
CA TYR A 38 -4.15 2.58 5.37
C TYR A 38 -3.37 3.87 5.63
N GLN A 39 -2.58 3.91 6.70
CA GLN A 39 -1.73 5.06 6.99
C GLN A 39 -0.72 5.31 5.87
N ALA A 40 -0.03 4.27 5.42
CA ALA A 40 0.94 4.37 4.34
C ALA A 40 0.32 4.90 3.04
N LEU A 41 -0.86 4.38 2.70
CA LEU A 41 -1.59 4.81 1.53
C LEU A 41 -2.00 6.27 1.62
N THR A 42 -2.59 6.69 2.74
CA THR A 42 -2.96 8.08 2.97
C THR A 42 -1.75 9.03 2.85
N LEU A 43 -0.60 8.61 3.37
CA LEU A 43 0.64 9.37 3.23
C LEU A 43 1.10 9.48 1.77
N LEU A 44 1.05 8.38 1.01
CA LEU A 44 1.39 8.38 -0.42
C LEU A 44 0.44 9.27 -1.22
N GLN A 45 -0.84 9.20 -0.95
CA GLN A 45 -1.86 10.04 -1.58
C GLN A 45 -1.59 11.52 -1.36
N ASN A 46 -1.38 11.90 -0.12
CA ASN A 46 -1.22 13.31 0.24
C ASN A 46 0.11 13.91 -0.19
N ASN A 47 1.17 13.09 -0.29
CA ASN A 47 2.52 13.58 -0.50
C ASN A 47 3.13 13.26 -1.86
N CYS A 48 2.67 12.20 -2.53
CA CYS A 48 3.32 11.68 -3.73
C CYS A 48 2.41 11.63 -4.96
N PHE A 49 1.16 11.17 -4.80
CA PHE A 49 0.31 10.86 -5.95
C PHE A 49 -0.21 12.08 -6.70
N SER A 50 -0.13 13.29 -6.13
CA SER A 50 -0.41 14.52 -6.87
C SER A 50 0.49 14.69 -8.10
N CYS A 51 1.75 14.27 -8.00
CA CYS A 51 2.71 14.26 -9.12
C CYS A 51 2.89 12.85 -9.70
N HIS A 52 3.05 11.85 -8.85
CA HIS A 52 3.33 10.44 -9.21
C HIS A 52 2.07 9.57 -9.24
N ASN A 53 0.99 10.10 -9.82
CA ASN A 53 -0.30 9.41 -9.84
C ASN A 53 -0.17 8.00 -10.45
N PRO A 54 -0.65 6.95 -9.77
CA PRO A 54 -0.57 5.57 -10.25
C PRO A 54 -1.55 5.25 -11.39
N ASP A 55 -2.61 6.07 -11.63
CA ASP A 55 -3.59 5.82 -12.69
C ASP A 55 -2.93 5.89 -14.08
N LEU A 56 -3.02 4.82 -14.85
CA LEU A 56 -2.46 4.72 -16.20
C LEU A 56 -3.17 5.62 -17.23
N ASN A 57 -4.39 6.02 -16.98
CA ASN A 57 -5.21 6.81 -17.92
C ASN A 57 -4.88 8.30 -17.90
N ILE A 58 -4.10 8.77 -16.92
CA ILE A 58 -3.72 10.17 -16.84
C ILE A 58 -2.78 10.54 -17.97
N GLN A 59 -3.21 11.52 -18.76
CA GLN A 59 -2.41 12.16 -19.80
C GLN A 59 -1.65 13.37 -19.24
N ASN A 60 -0.61 13.81 -19.98
CA ASN A 60 0.21 14.98 -19.59
C ASN A 60 0.83 14.87 -18.18
N ARG A 61 1.42 13.73 -17.90
CA ARG A 61 2.11 13.48 -16.63
C ARG A 61 3.29 14.44 -16.45
N ILE A 62 3.42 14.94 -15.23
CA ILE A 62 4.53 15.80 -14.80
C ILE A 62 5.65 15.02 -14.09
N ALA A 63 5.41 13.73 -13.80
CA ALA A 63 6.36 12.84 -13.14
C ALA A 63 6.07 11.37 -13.54
N PRO A 64 7.03 10.45 -13.37
CA PRO A 64 6.78 9.03 -13.60
C PRO A 64 5.73 8.49 -12.61
N PRO A 65 4.81 7.62 -13.03
CA PRO A 65 3.82 7.06 -12.12
C PRO A 65 4.50 6.21 -11.02
N MET A 66 3.90 6.17 -9.83
CA MET A 66 4.49 5.55 -8.65
C MET A 66 4.86 4.08 -8.85
N PHE A 67 4.05 3.30 -9.59
CA PHE A 67 4.37 1.90 -9.87
C PHE A 67 5.65 1.75 -10.72
N LYS A 68 5.93 2.69 -11.64
CA LYS A 68 7.20 2.68 -12.41
C LYS A 68 8.41 3.00 -11.54
N ILE A 69 8.27 3.90 -10.57
CA ILE A 69 9.31 4.13 -9.57
C ILE A 69 9.57 2.83 -8.81
N ARG A 70 8.53 2.20 -8.27
CA ARG A 70 8.64 0.92 -7.59
C ARG A 70 9.37 -0.14 -8.42
N GLU A 71 8.95 -0.34 -9.67
CA GLU A 71 9.56 -1.32 -10.58
C GLU A 71 11.06 -1.09 -10.79
N HIS A 72 11.50 0.18 -10.91
CA HIS A 72 12.92 0.51 -11.12
C HIS A 72 13.77 0.28 -9.86
N TYR A 73 13.21 0.51 -8.69
CA TYR A 73 13.92 0.29 -7.42
C TYR A 73 13.83 -1.17 -6.96
N LEU A 74 12.84 -1.94 -7.43
CA LEU A 74 12.66 -3.33 -7.10
C LEU A 74 13.49 -4.21 -8.03
N SER A 75 14.28 -5.12 -7.47
CA SER A 75 14.97 -6.18 -8.19
C SER A 75 14.84 -7.49 -7.43
N ASP A 76 15.01 -8.62 -8.11
CA ASP A 76 14.84 -9.96 -7.52
C ASP A 76 15.75 -10.22 -6.30
N LYS A 77 16.80 -9.42 -6.14
CA LYS A 77 17.80 -9.60 -5.08
C LYS A 77 17.85 -8.47 -4.06
N ILE A 78 17.03 -7.42 -4.23
CA ILE A 78 17.07 -6.29 -3.30
C ILE A 78 16.41 -6.66 -1.97
N SER A 79 17.06 -6.36 -0.87
CA SER A 79 16.42 -6.46 0.44
C SER A 79 15.41 -5.31 0.63
N LYS A 80 14.42 -5.54 1.49
CA LYS A 80 13.45 -4.49 1.84
C LYS A 80 14.12 -3.25 2.41
N ASP A 81 15.12 -3.44 3.25
CA ASP A 81 15.86 -2.35 3.90
C ASP A 81 16.66 -1.53 2.88
N ASP A 82 17.28 -2.17 1.89
CA ASP A 82 18.01 -1.47 0.83
C ASP A 82 17.06 -0.74 -0.11
N PHE A 83 15.92 -1.33 -0.45
CA PHE A 83 14.89 -0.65 -1.23
C PHE A 83 14.41 0.63 -0.52
N ILE A 84 14.06 0.53 0.76
CA ILE A 84 13.65 1.69 1.58
C ILE A 84 14.75 2.75 1.60
N LYS A 85 15.99 2.35 1.87
CA LYS A 85 17.15 3.22 1.94
C LYS A 85 17.39 3.98 0.63
N ASN A 86 17.30 3.29 -0.51
CA ASN A 86 17.51 3.87 -1.84
C ASN A 86 16.41 4.88 -2.20
N ILE A 87 15.16 4.59 -1.91
CA ILE A 87 14.04 5.53 -2.09
C ILE A 87 14.26 6.79 -1.25
N ILE A 88 14.54 6.62 0.04
CA ILE A 88 14.73 7.72 0.98
C ILE A 88 15.95 8.57 0.60
N HIS A 89 17.03 7.93 0.17
CA HIS A 89 18.24 8.64 -0.28
C HIS A 89 17.92 9.58 -1.43
N PHE A 90 17.24 9.11 -2.47
CA PHE A 90 16.88 9.96 -3.60
C PHE A 90 15.89 11.06 -3.20
N VAL A 91 14.86 10.75 -2.41
CA VAL A 91 13.85 11.74 -2.00
C VAL A 91 14.45 12.87 -1.16
N ASN A 92 15.42 12.56 -0.30
CA ASN A 92 16.10 13.57 0.54
C ASN A 92 17.10 14.42 -0.24
N ASP A 93 17.71 13.87 -1.30
CA ASP A 93 18.70 14.57 -2.13
C ASP A 93 18.48 14.23 -3.62
N PRO A 94 17.40 14.75 -4.24
CA PRO A 94 17.14 14.54 -5.65
C PRO A 94 18.20 15.23 -6.51
N SER A 95 19.00 14.40 -7.19
CA SER A 95 20.04 14.82 -8.10
C SER A 95 20.21 13.82 -9.24
N GLU A 96 20.79 14.22 -10.37
CA GLU A 96 21.09 13.30 -11.46
C GLU A 96 21.98 12.14 -11.01
N LYS A 97 22.93 12.43 -10.12
CA LYS A 97 23.86 11.44 -9.56
C LYS A 97 23.15 10.38 -8.74
N ASN A 98 22.13 10.77 -7.97
CA ASN A 98 21.40 9.89 -7.08
C ASN A 98 20.20 9.19 -7.76
N SER A 99 19.88 9.60 -8.99
CA SER A 99 18.77 9.02 -9.74
C SER A 99 19.17 7.71 -10.42
N ILE A 100 18.45 6.65 -10.16
CA ILE A 100 18.55 5.38 -10.90
C ILE A 100 17.64 5.36 -12.14
N MET A 101 16.90 6.45 -12.40
CA MET A 101 15.95 6.59 -13.50
C MET A 101 16.34 7.73 -14.45
N PRO A 102 17.49 7.66 -15.16
CA PRO A 102 17.96 8.77 -16.01
C PRO A 102 16.99 9.09 -17.15
N GLY A 103 16.20 8.12 -17.61
CA GLY A 103 15.13 8.34 -18.59
C GLY A 103 14.01 9.21 -18.04
N ALA A 104 13.62 9.01 -16.79
CA ALA A 104 12.62 9.85 -16.16
C ALA A 104 13.12 11.28 -15.95
N VAL A 105 14.39 11.45 -15.55
CA VAL A 105 15.00 12.77 -15.41
C VAL A 105 15.01 13.52 -16.75
N ARG A 106 15.33 12.85 -17.85
CA ARG A 106 15.27 13.47 -19.18
C ARG A 106 13.87 13.88 -19.61
N ASN A 107 12.85 13.08 -19.25
CA ASN A 107 11.48 13.31 -19.71
C ASN A 107 10.71 14.29 -18.82
N PHE A 108 10.97 14.31 -17.52
CA PHE A 108 10.19 15.03 -16.53
C PHE A 108 11.00 16.07 -15.77
N GLY A 109 12.33 16.07 -15.89
CA GLY A 109 13.21 16.82 -15.03
C GLY A 109 13.47 16.14 -13.68
N LEU A 110 14.28 16.78 -12.86
CA LEU A 110 14.53 16.33 -11.49
C LEU A 110 13.32 16.61 -10.59
N MET A 111 13.03 15.66 -9.72
CA MET A 111 12.07 15.86 -8.65
C MET A 111 12.48 17.07 -7.80
N PRO A 112 11.58 18.04 -7.54
CA PRO A 112 11.89 19.15 -6.65
C PRO A 112 12.20 18.64 -5.24
N LYS A 113 13.21 19.22 -4.60
CA LYS A 113 13.57 18.88 -3.22
C LYS A 113 12.42 19.27 -2.29
N GLN A 114 11.98 18.33 -1.49
CA GLN A 114 10.93 18.53 -0.48
C GLN A 114 11.40 18.04 0.89
N GLN A 115 10.75 18.53 1.92
CA GLN A 115 11.03 18.08 3.29
C GLN A 115 9.92 17.18 3.77
N PHE A 116 10.26 15.93 4.05
CA PHE A 116 9.35 14.93 4.60
C PHE A 116 9.80 14.49 6.00
N ASN A 117 8.85 14.08 6.81
CA ASN A 117 9.15 13.37 8.04
C ASN A 117 9.78 12.01 7.70
N GLN A 118 10.94 11.70 8.31
CA GLN A 118 11.67 10.46 8.01
C GLN A 118 10.89 9.19 8.37
N LYS A 119 10.07 9.25 9.43
CA LYS A 119 9.20 8.13 9.81
C LYS A 119 8.14 7.88 8.73
N ASP A 120 7.55 8.95 8.20
CA ASP A 120 6.53 8.85 7.15
C ASP A 120 7.14 8.34 5.83
N LEU A 121 8.36 8.79 5.47
CA LEU A 121 9.09 8.24 4.32
C LEU A 121 9.35 6.75 4.47
N ASN A 122 9.76 6.29 5.65
CA ASN A 122 9.95 4.85 5.91
C ASN A 122 8.64 4.06 5.74
N ILE A 123 7.54 4.59 6.26
CA ILE A 123 6.21 3.95 6.13
C ILE A 123 5.79 3.86 4.66
N MET A 124 5.95 4.94 3.89
CA MET A 124 5.62 4.98 2.46
C MET A 124 6.49 4.04 1.64
N ALA A 125 7.81 4.07 1.84
CA ALA A 125 8.75 3.22 1.11
C ALA A 125 8.56 1.73 1.45
N ALA A 126 8.34 1.39 2.72
CA ALA A 126 8.04 0.02 3.13
C ALA A 126 6.75 -0.50 2.47
N TYR A 127 5.74 0.35 2.39
CA TYR A 127 4.49 0.02 1.73
C TYR A 127 4.68 -0.26 0.22
N LEU A 128 5.46 0.58 -0.46
CA LEU A 128 5.78 0.41 -1.88
C LEU A 128 6.57 -0.89 -2.15
N PHE A 129 7.39 -1.34 -1.21
CA PHE A 129 8.06 -2.64 -1.35
C PHE A 129 7.05 -3.79 -1.32
N ASP A 130 6.15 -3.78 -0.34
CA ASP A 130 5.23 -4.88 -0.06
C ASP A 130 4.02 -4.95 -1.01
N ASN A 131 3.67 -3.83 -1.69
CA ASN A 131 2.41 -3.72 -2.42
C ASN A 131 2.62 -3.26 -3.86
N ASP A 132 1.92 -3.92 -4.78
CA ASP A 132 1.81 -3.45 -6.16
C ASP A 132 0.79 -2.31 -6.24
N VAL A 133 1.29 -1.12 -6.58
CA VAL A 133 0.49 0.09 -6.72
C VAL A 133 0.05 0.36 -8.16
N SER A 134 0.24 -0.61 -9.07
CA SER A 134 -0.21 -0.52 -10.49
C SER A 134 -1.66 -0.96 -10.69
N THR A 135 -2.29 -1.58 -9.68
CA THR A 135 -3.60 -2.19 -9.85
C THR A 135 -4.73 -1.17 -9.71
N ASP A 136 -5.77 -1.29 -10.55
CA ASP A 136 -6.97 -0.44 -10.58
C ASP A 136 -7.73 -0.31 -9.24
N LYS A 137 -7.38 -1.13 -8.25
CA LYS A 137 -7.97 -1.05 -6.91
C LYS A 137 -7.76 0.29 -6.23
N TRP A 138 -6.70 0.98 -6.60
CA TRP A 138 -6.33 2.29 -6.04
C TRP A 138 -7.21 3.44 -6.52
N ALA A 139 -7.65 3.37 -7.77
CA ALA A 139 -8.49 4.39 -8.39
C ALA A 139 -9.96 4.28 -7.96
N LYS A 140 -10.37 3.17 -7.36
CA LYS A 140 -11.77 2.91 -6.98
C LYS A 140 -12.11 3.27 -5.54
N ASP A 141 -11.09 3.49 -4.71
CA ASP A 141 -11.24 3.81 -3.28
C ASP A 141 -11.05 5.31 -2.98
N TRP A 142 -11.13 6.15 -4.04
CA TRP A 142 -11.01 7.62 -3.96
C TRP A 142 -12.37 8.30 -4.00
#